data_68563c767f289c72bb518011d28e186f
#
_entry.id   68563c767f289c72bb518011d28e186f
#
_cell.length_a   1.000
_cell.length_b   1.000
_cell.length_c   1.000
_cell.angle_alpha   90.00
_cell.angle_beta   90.00
_cell.angle_gamma   90.00
#
_symmetry.space_group_name_H-M   'P 1'
#
loop_
_entity.id
_entity.type
_entity.pdbx_description
1 polymer ?
#
loop_
_entity_poly.entity_id
_entity_poly.type
_entity_poly.pdbx_seq_one_letter_code
_entity_poly.pdbx_strand_id
1 'polypeptide(L)'
;AMYSDVNYLHINLPEDIEKVKWYGDFEQAAKMIDLRLDTPIPEALKKRLRYEKEILSRIPGQYPYSWEDALKLLQDRLKDFKEEELQKLWEENAAEWIYIKGQVHFKDDFFSNLVKTRSWIADRAINPNDRPSEERGKMLNRVAAKMKTQGSMACRFHIKSTMTIKEKSEQEGQEIKVYLPVPVEYAQIKNFRLLSVTICLNGKERPASQEEYTLAAPEFPHRTICFHTIHHVGQTYSVEFTYENHMTYVNPKKEEVLDGQPAMYLEEQLPHIRFTPYLRSVTEEVVGEEKNPLIKAKKIYDYITSHVMYSFVRSYITIPQIPDYVATCWKGDCGFQALLFITMCRIAGVPARWQSGLYTTPDSVGSHDWAQFYVAPYGWLFADCSFGGSAYRAG
;
A
#
# COMPACT_ATOMS: atom_id res chain seq x y z
N ALA A 1 -10.56 3.21 -20.25
CA ALA A 1 -9.46 2.74 -21.09
C ALA A 1 -8.09 2.90 -20.41
N MET A 2 -7.87 3.94 -19.61
CA MET A 2 -6.57 4.20 -18.94
C MET A 2 -6.13 3.05 -18.00
N TYR A 3 -7.04 2.48 -17.24
CA TYR A 3 -6.70 1.42 -16.27
C TYR A 3 -6.35 0.08 -16.91
N SER A 4 -6.77 -0.18 -18.14
CA SER A 4 -6.35 -1.39 -18.87
C SER A 4 -4.89 -1.33 -19.31
N ASP A 5 -4.31 -0.16 -19.38
CA ASP A 5 -2.93 0.03 -19.85
C ASP A 5 -1.88 -0.15 -18.76
N VAL A 6 -2.29 -0.29 -17.49
CA VAL A 6 -1.39 -0.54 -16.35
C VAL A 6 -0.52 -1.79 -16.54
N ASN A 7 -1.03 -2.79 -17.24
CA ASN A 7 -0.28 -4.01 -17.53
C ASN A 7 0.96 -3.77 -18.40
N TYR A 8 1.02 -2.64 -19.12
CA TYR A 8 2.18 -2.26 -19.94
C TYR A 8 3.25 -1.51 -19.15
N LEU A 9 3.01 -1.24 -17.86
CA LEU A 9 3.94 -0.54 -16.97
C LEU A 9 5.30 -1.28 -16.86
N HIS A 10 5.34 -2.59 -17.11
CA HIS A 10 6.55 -3.40 -17.12
C HIS A 10 7.49 -3.12 -18.31
N ILE A 11 7.02 -2.45 -19.35
CA ILE A 11 7.86 -2.06 -20.50
C ILE A 11 8.76 -0.91 -20.05
N ASN A 12 10.07 -1.04 -20.28
CA ASN A 12 11.02 0.02 -19.96
C ASN A 12 10.74 1.27 -20.80
N LEU A 13 10.97 2.44 -20.21
CA LEU A 13 10.96 3.69 -20.96
C LEU A 13 12.15 3.75 -21.92
N PRO A 14 12.02 4.46 -23.05
CA PRO A 14 13.18 4.85 -23.84
C PRO A 14 14.19 5.60 -22.96
N GLU A 15 15.47 5.28 -23.10
CA GLU A 15 16.54 5.80 -22.24
C GLU A 15 16.62 7.32 -22.18
N ASP A 16 16.40 7.98 -23.33
CA ASP A 16 16.39 9.43 -23.44
C ASP A 16 15.28 10.08 -22.59
N ILE A 17 14.09 9.51 -22.62
CA ILE A 17 12.93 9.95 -21.82
C ILE A 17 13.18 9.67 -20.34
N GLU A 18 13.71 8.51 -20.02
CA GLU A 18 14.01 8.12 -18.63
C GLU A 18 15.04 9.04 -17.97
N LYS A 19 16.09 9.43 -18.70
CA LYS A 19 17.10 10.40 -18.22
C LYS A 19 16.48 11.75 -17.86
N VAL A 20 15.61 12.28 -18.71
CA VAL A 20 14.96 13.57 -18.48
C VAL A 20 13.97 13.48 -17.31
N LYS A 21 13.20 12.38 -17.23
CA LYS A 21 12.31 12.10 -16.09
C LYS A 21 13.06 12.13 -14.77
N TRP A 22 14.16 11.38 -14.64
CA TRP A 22 14.89 11.27 -13.39
C TRP A 22 15.76 12.47 -13.04
N TYR A 23 16.11 13.31 -14.02
CA TYR A 23 16.59 14.65 -13.76
C TYR A 23 15.50 15.55 -13.14
N GLY A 24 14.22 15.20 -13.36
CA GLY A 24 13.09 15.90 -12.79
C GLY A 24 12.52 17.00 -13.69
N ASP A 25 12.78 16.95 -15.01
CA ASP A 25 12.08 17.80 -15.97
C ASP A 25 10.89 17.06 -16.58
N PHE A 26 9.81 16.99 -15.80
CA PHE A 26 8.63 16.20 -16.14
C PHE A 26 7.88 16.77 -17.35
N GLU A 27 7.89 18.08 -17.53
CA GLU A 27 7.28 18.74 -18.71
C GLU A 27 8.06 18.40 -19.99
N GLN A 28 9.38 18.45 -19.94
CA GLN A 28 10.22 18.08 -21.08
C GLN A 28 10.09 16.59 -21.41
N ALA A 29 10.05 15.71 -20.40
CA ALA A 29 9.82 14.30 -20.61
C ALA A 29 8.46 14.03 -21.29
N ALA A 30 7.40 14.73 -20.89
CA ALA A 30 6.09 14.64 -21.52
C ALA A 30 6.10 15.10 -22.99
N LYS A 31 6.80 16.18 -23.30
CA LYS A 31 6.98 16.64 -24.70
C LYS A 31 7.72 15.60 -25.56
N MET A 32 8.76 14.98 -25.01
CA MET A 32 9.50 13.90 -25.70
C MET A 32 8.61 12.68 -25.97
N ILE A 33 7.73 12.35 -25.03
CA ILE A 33 6.73 11.29 -25.21
C ILE A 33 5.78 11.65 -26.36
N ASP A 34 5.25 12.87 -26.42
CA ASP A 34 4.35 13.30 -27.49
C ASP A 34 5.03 13.18 -28.86
N LEU A 35 6.25 13.65 -29.00
CA LEU A 35 7.03 13.49 -30.22
C LEU A 35 7.23 12.02 -30.60
N ARG A 36 7.48 11.14 -29.63
CA ARG A 36 7.66 9.71 -29.87
C ARG A 36 6.36 9.02 -30.29
N LEU A 37 5.21 9.45 -29.72
CA LEU A 37 3.89 8.93 -30.09
C LEU A 37 3.49 9.25 -31.52
N ASP A 38 4.01 10.33 -32.11
CA ASP A 38 3.81 10.73 -33.51
C ASP A 38 4.65 9.90 -34.49
N THR A 39 5.49 9.01 -33.99
CA THR A 39 6.31 8.12 -34.83
C THR A 39 5.71 6.71 -34.93
N PRO A 40 6.08 5.91 -35.95
CA PRO A 40 5.58 4.53 -36.09
C PRO A 40 6.26 3.58 -35.09
N ILE A 41 5.73 3.54 -33.86
CA ILE A 41 6.17 2.65 -32.80
C ILE A 41 5.11 1.56 -32.48
N PRO A 42 5.50 0.43 -31.88
CA PRO A 42 4.56 -0.62 -31.50
C PRO A 42 3.47 -0.13 -30.55
N GLU A 43 2.26 -0.67 -30.70
CA GLU A 43 1.11 -0.25 -29.87
C GLU A 43 1.35 -0.46 -28.37
N ALA A 44 2.06 -1.52 -27.98
CA ALA A 44 2.45 -1.75 -26.60
C ALA A 44 3.29 -0.59 -26.02
N LEU A 45 4.24 -0.07 -26.79
CA LEU A 45 5.04 1.07 -26.37
C LEU A 45 4.20 2.36 -26.33
N LYS A 46 3.26 2.55 -27.28
CA LYS A 46 2.32 3.69 -27.23
C LYS A 46 1.50 3.69 -25.93
N LYS A 47 0.98 2.53 -25.53
CA LYS A 47 0.22 2.40 -24.27
C LYS A 47 1.10 2.72 -23.08
N ARG A 48 2.33 2.19 -23.03
CA ARG A 48 3.29 2.51 -21.98
C ARG A 48 3.58 4.01 -21.87
N LEU A 49 3.81 4.66 -22.99
CA LEU A 49 4.12 6.09 -23.06
C LEU A 49 2.92 6.98 -22.68
N ARG A 50 1.71 6.63 -23.12
CA ARG A 50 0.50 7.34 -22.69
C ARG A 50 0.30 7.23 -21.19
N TYR A 51 0.54 6.06 -20.62
CA TYR A 51 0.45 5.84 -19.19
C TYR A 51 1.53 6.64 -18.43
N GLU A 52 2.74 6.72 -18.98
CA GLU A 52 3.82 7.52 -18.40
C GLU A 52 3.48 9.01 -18.31
N LYS A 53 2.74 9.57 -19.24
CA LYS A 53 2.28 10.97 -19.15
C LYS A 53 1.43 11.20 -17.89
N GLU A 54 0.56 10.25 -17.54
CA GLU A 54 -0.20 10.31 -16.29
C GLU A 54 0.73 10.22 -15.06
N ILE A 55 1.72 9.34 -15.08
CA ILE A 55 2.72 9.23 -14.02
C ILE A 55 3.46 10.56 -13.85
N LEU A 56 3.97 11.14 -14.92
CA LEU A 56 4.71 12.40 -14.90
C LEU A 56 3.87 13.57 -14.35
N SER A 57 2.56 13.58 -14.60
CA SER A 57 1.66 14.60 -14.05
C SER A 57 1.45 14.48 -12.54
N ARG A 58 1.57 13.29 -11.98
CA ARG A 58 1.31 13.01 -10.56
C ARG A 58 2.53 13.16 -9.66
N ILE A 59 3.72 12.82 -10.16
CA ILE A 59 4.93 12.77 -9.34
C ILE A 59 5.27 14.12 -8.69
N PRO A 60 5.33 15.26 -9.39
CA PRO A 60 5.81 16.51 -8.79
C PRO A 60 5.00 16.95 -7.58
N GLY A 61 3.68 16.75 -7.61
CA GLY A 61 2.79 17.14 -6.52
C GLY A 61 2.97 16.33 -5.22
N GLN A 62 3.67 15.20 -5.28
CA GLN A 62 3.95 14.36 -4.12
C GLN A 62 5.26 14.76 -3.39
N TYR A 63 6.09 15.63 -4.00
CA TYR A 63 7.41 16.02 -3.48
C TYR A 63 7.54 17.55 -3.35
N PRO A 64 6.76 18.18 -2.46
CA PRO A 64 6.67 19.64 -2.37
C PRO A 64 7.87 20.30 -1.69
N TYR A 65 8.67 19.57 -0.91
CA TYR A 65 9.72 20.15 -0.08
C TYR A 65 11.07 20.17 -0.78
N SER A 66 11.60 21.38 -1.07
CA SER A 66 13.00 21.55 -1.42
C SER A 66 13.90 21.14 -0.25
N TRP A 67 15.22 21.08 -0.47
CA TRP A 67 16.18 20.85 0.61
C TRP A 67 16.03 21.85 1.75
N GLU A 68 15.94 23.14 1.40
CA GLU A 68 15.78 24.23 2.37
C GLU A 68 14.46 24.13 3.14
N ASP A 69 13.34 23.85 2.46
CA ASP A 69 12.03 23.72 3.09
C ASP A 69 12.00 22.50 4.02
N ALA A 70 12.59 21.38 3.62
CA ALA A 70 12.70 20.18 4.44
C ALA A 70 13.55 20.42 5.69
N LEU A 71 14.72 21.06 5.53
CA LEU A 71 15.60 21.41 6.65
C LEU A 71 14.87 22.32 7.65
N LYS A 72 14.23 23.38 7.16
CA LYS A 72 13.46 24.28 7.99
C LYS A 72 12.33 23.56 8.75
N LEU A 73 11.58 22.71 8.08
CA LEU A 73 10.52 21.93 8.72
C LEU A 73 11.07 21.05 9.85
N LEU A 74 12.18 20.38 9.62
CA LEU A 74 12.84 19.54 10.62
C LEU A 74 13.36 20.37 11.81
N GLN A 75 13.96 21.51 11.54
CA GLN A 75 14.43 22.43 12.59
C GLN A 75 13.30 23.02 13.42
N ASP A 76 12.16 23.31 12.79
CA ASP A 76 10.96 23.85 13.48
C ASP A 76 10.27 22.79 14.35
N ARG A 77 10.41 21.50 14.02
CA ARG A 77 9.70 20.40 14.70
C ARG A 77 10.56 19.52 15.60
N LEU A 78 11.88 19.55 15.43
CA LEU A 78 12.83 18.73 16.18
C LEU A 78 13.80 19.62 16.99
N LYS A 79 14.10 19.21 18.21
CA LYS A 79 15.10 19.87 19.05
C LYS A 79 16.49 19.71 18.44
N ASP A 80 17.22 20.82 18.33
CA ASP A 80 18.65 20.86 17.93
C ASP A 80 18.97 20.11 16.63
N PHE A 81 18.07 20.11 15.63
CA PHE A 81 18.27 19.43 14.35
C PHE A 81 19.24 20.24 13.46
N LYS A 82 20.23 19.55 12.88
CA LYS A 82 21.29 20.14 12.05
C LYS A 82 21.25 19.63 10.62
N GLU A 83 21.76 20.44 9.69
CA GLU A 83 21.77 20.09 8.26
C GLU A 83 22.54 18.80 7.97
N GLU A 84 23.64 18.54 8.70
CA GLU A 84 24.44 17.32 8.55
C GLU A 84 23.61 16.06 8.85
N GLU A 85 22.59 16.17 9.71
CA GLU A 85 21.67 15.08 10.01
C GLU A 85 20.72 14.83 8.83
N LEU A 86 20.24 15.89 8.15
CA LEU A 86 19.45 15.75 6.93
C LEU A 86 20.27 15.12 5.80
N GLN A 87 21.52 15.55 5.65
CA GLN A 87 22.46 14.99 4.67
C GLN A 87 22.62 13.48 4.89
N LYS A 88 22.83 13.05 6.13
CA LYS A 88 22.93 11.64 6.48
C LYS A 88 21.64 10.86 6.20
N LEU A 89 20.48 11.41 6.55
CA LEU A 89 19.18 10.77 6.25
C LEU A 89 18.97 10.61 4.75
N TRP A 90 19.38 11.58 3.95
CA TRP A 90 19.30 11.49 2.50
C TRP A 90 20.25 10.42 1.93
N GLU A 91 21.50 10.39 2.37
CA GLU A 91 22.50 9.39 1.97
C GLU A 91 22.09 7.96 2.35
N GLU A 92 21.44 7.78 3.51
CA GLU A 92 20.89 6.51 3.97
C GLU A 92 19.56 6.15 3.29
N ASN A 93 19.06 6.99 2.39
CA ASN A 93 17.75 6.83 1.76
C ASN A 93 16.61 6.67 2.78
N ALA A 94 16.71 7.36 3.90
CA ALA A 94 15.79 7.27 5.02
C ALA A 94 14.49 8.05 4.83
N ALA A 95 14.53 9.09 3.99
CA ALA A 95 13.38 9.89 3.58
C ALA A 95 13.17 9.71 2.07
N GLU A 96 11.92 9.64 1.64
CA GLU A 96 11.59 9.50 0.22
C GLU A 96 11.83 10.82 -0.52
N TRP A 97 12.53 10.77 -1.63
CA TRP A 97 12.95 11.95 -2.40
C TRP A 97 13.06 11.65 -3.89
N ILE A 98 13.04 12.71 -4.69
CA ILE A 98 13.33 12.70 -6.12
C ILE A 98 14.16 13.94 -6.51
N TYR A 99 14.72 13.93 -7.72
CA TYR A 99 15.17 15.18 -8.33
C TYR A 99 13.99 15.90 -9.02
N ILE A 100 13.91 17.22 -8.81
CA ILE A 100 13.12 18.15 -9.62
C ILE A 100 14.10 19.17 -10.18
N LYS A 101 14.29 19.15 -11.50
CA LYS A 101 15.31 19.95 -12.20
C LYS A 101 16.70 19.89 -11.54
N GLY A 102 17.10 18.67 -11.22
CA GLY A 102 18.40 18.37 -10.62
C GLY A 102 18.53 18.69 -9.12
N GLN A 103 17.50 19.19 -8.47
CA GLN A 103 17.49 19.50 -7.05
C GLN A 103 16.71 18.46 -6.27
N VAL A 104 17.20 18.08 -5.09
CA VAL A 104 16.51 17.12 -4.20
C VAL A 104 15.21 17.73 -3.67
N HIS A 105 14.13 16.98 -3.81
CA HIS A 105 12.83 17.29 -3.24
C HIS A 105 12.31 16.11 -2.42
N PHE A 106 11.86 16.37 -1.21
CA PHE A 106 11.34 15.35 -0.30
C PHE A 106 9.83 15.22 -0.41
N LYS A 107 9.36 14.00 -0.14
CA LYS A 107 7.93 13.66 -0.15
C LYS A 107 7.16 14.43 0.93
N ASP A 108 5.89 14.69 0.64
CA ASP A 108 4.97 15.46 1.50
C ASP A 108 4.84 14.93 2.93
N ASP A 109 4.99 13.63 3.15
CA ASP A 109 4.88 12.97 4.45
C ASP A 109 6.24 12.48 5.03
N PHE A 110 7.37 12.97 4.51
CA PHE A 110 8.70 12.52 4.93
C PHE A 110 8.96 12.68 6.43
N PHE A 111 8.47 13.76 7.02
CA PHE A 111 8.60 14.02 8.46
C PHE A 111 7.87 12.94 9.28
N SER A 112 6.61 12.68 8.96
CA SER A 112 5.82 11.64 9.63
C SER A 112 6.46 10.27 9.48
N ASN A 113 7.06 9.99 8.33
CA ASN A 113 7.79 8.75 8.08
C ASN A 113 9.02 8.62 9.00
N LEU A 114 9.82 9.68 9.11
CA LEU A 114 11.02 9.70 9.96
C LEU A 114 10.68 9.50 11.42
N VAL A 115 9.67 10.20 11.92
CA VAL A 115 9.21 10.08 13.32
C VAL A 115 8.66 8.68 13.61
N LYS A 116 7.93 8.10 12.65
CA LYS A 116 7.37 6.74 12.78
C LYS A 116 8.45 5.66 12.84
N THR A 117 9.54 5.84 12.11
CA THR A 117 10.51 4.76 11.85
C THR A 117 11.82 4.90 12.61
N ARG A 118 12.09 6.07 13.23
CA ARG A 118 13.35 6.35 13.93
C ARG A 118 13.08 6.94 15.32
N SER A 119 13.33 6.15 16.35
CA SER A 119 13.13 6.56 17.76
C SER A 119 13.91 7.82 18.11
N TRP A 120 15.16 7.93 17.67
CA TRP A 120 16.00 9.09 17.96
C TRP A 120 15.46 10.41 17.38
N ILE A 121 14.68 10.36 16.28
CA ILE A 121 13.96 11.51 15.74
C ILE A 121 12.66 11.75 16.55
N ALA A 122 11.91 10.70 16.82
CA ALA A 122 10.68 10.78 17.62
C ALA A 122 10.93 11.39 19.01
N ASP A 123 12.02 11.00 19.67
CA ASP A 123 12.39 11.50 21.00
C ASP A 123 12.71 13.01 21.01
N ARG A 124 13.12 13.54 19.86
CA ARG A 124 13.43 14.97 19.67
C ARG A 124 12.23 15.81 19.22
N ALA A 125 11.10 15.19 18.94
CA ALA A 125 9.89 15.91 18.52
C ALA A 125 9.45 16.92 19.59
N ILE A 126 9.32 18.20 19.20
CA ILE A 126 8.90 19.29 20.07
C ILE A 126 7.43 19.10 20.45
N ASN A 127 6.58 18.74 19.49
CA ASN A 127 5.18 18.41 19.73
C ASN A 127 5.05 16.91 20.09
N PRO A 128 4.59 16.56 21.29
CA PRO A 128 4.38 15.17 21.67
C PRO A 128 3.40 14.39 20.75
N ASN A 129 2.48 15.10 20.11
CA ASN A 129 1.50 14.48 19.19
C ASN A 129 2.14 14.00 17.88
N ASP A 130 3.34 14.45 17.57
CA ASP A 130 4.09 13.96 16.41
C ASP A 130 4.70 12.55 16.66
N ARG A 131 4.77 12.13 17.91
CA ARG A 131 5.35 10.82 18.29
C ARG A 131 4.38 9.67 18.04
N PRO A 132 4.89 8.47 17.74
CA PRO A 132 4.05 7.27 17.68
C PRO A 132 3.30 7.03 18.99
N SER A 133 2.05 6.58 18.90
CA SER A 133 1.24 6.27 20.08
C SER A 133 1.73 5.00 20.78
N GLU A 134 2.22 5.12 22.01
CA GLU A 134 2.58 3.97 22.87
C GLU A 134 1.36 3.12 23.23
N GLU A 135 0.20 3.75 23.45
CA GLU A 135 -1.04 3.05 23.80
C GLU A 135 -1.50 2.10 22.70
N ARG A 136 -1.25 2.44 21.43
CA ARG A 136 -1.56 1.55 20.29
C ARG A 136 -0.71 0.27 20.35
N GLY A 137 0.58 0.37 20.64
CA GLY A 137 1.47 -0.78 20.82
C GLY A 137 1.05 -1.63 22.02
N LYS A 138 0.74 -1.01 23.15
CA LYS A 138 0.24 -1.71 24.35
C LYS A 138 -1.09 -2.43 24.08
N MET A 139 -1.99 -1.81 23.34
CA MET A 139 -3.26 -2.43 22.95
C MET A 139 -3.03 -3.66 22.08
N LEU A 140 -2.17 -3.58 21.07
CA LEU A 140 -1.83 -4.72 20.21
C LEU A 140 -1.27 -5.89 21.01
N ASN A 141 -0.36 -5.62 21.95
CA ASN A 141 0.21 -6.64 22.83
C ASN A 141 -0.86 -7.29 23.73
N ARG A 142 -1.80 -6.51 24.27
CA ARG A 142 -2.93 -7.04 25.06
C ARG A 142 -3.83 -7.94 24.21
N VAL A 143 -4.15 -7.54 22.99
CA VAL A 143 -4.96 -8.34 22.05
C VAL A 143 -4.25 -9.64 21.70
N ALA A 144 -2.97 -9.59 21.35
CA ALA A 144 -2.19 -10.77 21.03
C ALA A 144 -2.11 -11.76 22.21
N ALA A 145 -1.85 -11.26 23.42
CA ALA A 145 -1.83 -12.07 24.63
C ALA A 145 -3.20 -12.72 24.91
N LYS A 146 -4.29 -11.96 24.76
CA LYS A 146 -5.65 -12.48 24.93
C LYS A 146 -5.97 -13.58 23.93
N MET A 147 -5.61 -13.39 22.66
CA MET A 147 -5.80 -14.39 21.61
C MET A 147 -5.03 -15.68 21.92
N LYS A 148 -3.77 -15.57 22.33
CA LYS A 148 -2.94 -16.74 22.70
C LYS A 148 -3.51 -17.52 23.87
N THR A 149 -4.05 -16.85 24.87
CA THR A 149 -4.59 -17.50 26.10
C THR A 149 -6.00 -18.04 25.93
N GLN A 150 -6.85 -17.35 25.17
CA GLN A 150 -8.26 -17.71 24.97
C GLN A 150 -8.54 -18.46 23.66
N GLY A 151 -7.56 -18.53 22.76
CA GLY A 151 -7.70 -19.15 21.45
C GLY A 151 -8.47 -18.33 20.42
N SER A 152 -9.19 -17.30 20.85
CA SER A 152 -9.98 -16.43 19.95
C SER A 152 -10.32 -15.09 20.60
N MET A 153 -10.74 -14.15 19.78
CA MET A 153 -11.28 -12.86 20.21
C MET A 153 -12.27 -12.37 19.18
N ALA A 154 -13.37 -11.75 19.63
CA ALA A 154 -14.33 -11.09 18.75
C ALA A 154 -14.44 -9.61 19.08
N CYS A 155 -14.54 -8.78 18.04
CA CYS A 155 -14.76 -7.35 18.15
C CYS A 155 -15.89 -6.93 17.22
N ARG A 156 -16.73 -5.99 17.67
CA ARG A 156 -17.73 -5.33 16.83
C ARG A 156 -17.21 -3.96 16.41
N PHE A 157 -17.47 -3.62 15.15
CA PHE A 157 -17.09 -2.35 14.57
C PHE A 157 -18.32 -1.64 14.00
N HIS A 158 -18.35 -0.31 14.16
CA HIS A 158 -19.30 0.58 13.53
C HIS A 158 -18.50 1.68 12.85
N ILE A 159 -18.62 1.75 11.52
CA ILE A 159 -17.81 2.65 10.69
C ILE A 159 -18.71 3.45 9.78
N LYS A 160 -18.47 4.78 9.72
CA LYS A 160 -18.96 5.66 8.66
C LYS A 160 -17.75 6.12 7.85
N SER A 161 -17.75 5.84 6.57
CA SER A 161 -16.70 6.24 5.63
C SER A 161 -17.25 7.27 4.66
N THR A 162 -16.52 8.37 4.48
CA THR A 162 -16.93 9.47 3.61
C THR A 162 -15.82 9.80 2.62
N MET A 163 -16.17 9.92 1.34
CA MET A 163 -15.28 10.37 0.27
C MET A 163 -15.62 11.81 -0.11
N THR A 164 -14.60 12.64 -0.10
CA THR A 164 -14.63 14.01 -0.61
C THR A 164 -13.64 14.15 -1.74
N ILE A 165 -14.06 14.70 -2.87
CA ILE A 165 -13.16 14.99 -3.99
C ILE A 165 -12.41 16.28 -3.67
N LYS A 166 -11.12 16.32 -3.97
CA LYS A 166 -10.32 17.54 -3.74
C LYS A 166 -10.80 18.65 -4.67
N GLU A 167 -11.01 19.84 -4.15
CA GLU A 167 -11.54 21.01 -4.85
C GLU A 167 -10.92 21.22 -6.24
N LYS A 168 -9.60 21.14 -6.34
CA LYS A 168 -8.89 21.26 -7.62
C LYS A 168 -9.19 20.18 -8.67
N SER A 169 -9.84 19.08 -8.27
CA SER A 169 -10.16 17.93 -9.11
C SER A 169 -11.66 17.77 -9.34
N GLU A 170 -12.49 18.61 -8.72
CA GLU A 170 -13.93 18.59 -8.93
C GLU A 170 -14.32 19.13 -10.29
N GLN A 171 -15.30 18.51 -10.91
CA GLN A 171 -15.87 18.96 -12.19
C GLN A 171 -17.40 18.83 -12.11
N GLU A 172 -18.08 19.97 -12.25
CA GLU A 172 -19.54 20.03 -12.23
C GLU A 172 -20.15 19.23 -13.38
N GLY A 173 -21.16 18.44 -13.07
CA GLY A 173 -21.93 17.67 -14.05
C GLY A 173 -21.23 16.44 -14.64
N GLN A 174 -20.07 16.07 -14.12
CA GLN A 174 -19.32 14.90 -14.60
C GLN A 174 -19.94 13.61 -14.05
N GLU A 175 -20.11 12.61 -14.92
CA GLU A 175 -20.40 11.25 -14.49
C GLU A 175 -19.16 10.64 -13.84
N ILE A 176 -19.31 10.18 -12.60
CA ILE A 176 -18.18 9.62 -11.83
C ILE A 176 -18.54 8.28 -11.20
N LYS A 177 -17.50 7.52 -10.86
CA LYS A 177 -17.56 6.33 -10.01
C LYS A 177 -16.74 6.55 -8.76
N VAL A 178 -17.38 6.38 -7.59
CA VAL A 178 -16.72 6.51 -6.29
C VAL A 178 -16.77 5.18 -5.57
N TYR A 179 -15.59 4.64 -5.23
CA TYR A 179 -15.47 3.36 -4.55
C TYR A 179 -15.10 3.57 -3.07
N LEU A 180 -15.90 2.99 -2.17
CA LEU A 180 -15.60 2.93 -0.75
C LEU A 180 -15.49 1.47 -0.30
N PRO A 181 -14.48 1.12 0.52
CA PRO A 181 -14.32 -0.25 1.01
C PRO A 181 -15.42 -0.61 1.98
N VAL A 182 -15.92 -1.83 1.88
CA VAL A 182 -16.83 -2.45 2.84
C VAL A 182 -16.32 -3.85 3.18
N PRO A 183 -16.67 -4.41 4.36
CA PRO A 183 -16.20 -5.74 4.76
C PRO A 183 -16.71 -6.85 3.83
N VAL A 184 -15.89 -7.86 3.64
CA VAL A 184 -16.31 -9.17 3.12
C VAL A 184 -17.18 -9.88 4.17
N GLU A 185 -17.89 -10.94 3.78
CA GLU A 185 -18.72 -11.72 4.72
C GLU A 185 -18.26 -13.19 4.76
N TYR A 186 -16.97 -13.41 4.79
CA TYR A 186 -16.38 -14.74 4.92
C TYR A 186 -15.24 -14.79 5.94
N ALA A 187 -14.74 -15.98 6.21
CA ALA A 187 -13.69 -16.25 7.19
C ALA A 187 -14.08 -15.71 8.58
N GLN A 188 -13.33 -14.75 9.06
CA GLN A 188 -13.50 -14.19 10.40
C GLN A 188 -14.54 -13.06 10.48
N ILE A 189 -15.01 -12.52 9.35
CA ILE A 189 -15.97 -11.42 9.32
C ILE A 189 -17.40 -11.97 9.28
N LYS A 190 -18.23 -11.53 10.23
CA LYS A 190 -19.61 -11.96 10.41
C LYS A 190 -20.53 -10.79 10.72
N ASN A 191 -21.82 -11.01 10.55
CA ASN A 191 -22.85 -10.07 10.96
C ASN A 191 -22.71 -8.67 10.35
N PHE A 192 -22.27 -8.61 9.08
CA PHE A 192 -22.25 -7.36 8.33
C PHE A 192 -23.66 -6.79 8.15
N ARG A 193 -23.83 -5.51 8.42
CA ARG A 193 -25.07 -4.77 8.20
C ARG A 193 -24.75 -3.42 7.57
N LEU A 194 -25.28 -3.20 6.37
CA LEU A 194 -25.25 -1.90 5.73
C LEU A 194 -26.36 -1.03 6.37
N LEU A 195 -25.98 0.07 7.01
CA LEU A 195 -26.91 0.95 7.72
C LEU A 195 -27.40 2.08 6.83
N SER A 196 -26.51 2.73 6.09
CA SER A 196 -26.88 3.79 5.17
C SER A 196 -25.89 3.92 4.01
N VAL A 197 -26.39 4.41 2.89
CA VAL A 197 -25.65 4.84 1.70
C VAL A 197 -26.17 6.22 1.35
N THR A 198 -25.36 7.26 1.47
CA THR A 198 -25.83 8.64 1.39
C THR A 198 -24.95 9.50 0.50
N ILE A 199 -25.60 10.50 -0.10
CA ILE A 199 -24.96 11.56 -0.88
C ILE A 199 -25.31 12.88 -0.19
N CYS A 200 -24.30 13.72 0.08
CA CYS A 200 -24.48 15.01 0.70
C CYS A 200 -24.06 16.13 -0.25
N LEU A 201 -24.90 17.13 -0.42
CA LEU A 201 -24.62 18.35 -1.19
C LEU A 201 -25.07 19.57 -0.39
N ASN A 202 -24.19 20.55 -0.23
CA ASN A 202 -24.45 21.79 0.52
C ASN A 202 -25.02 21.54 1.94
N GLY A 203 -24.47 20.53 2.64
CA GLY A 203 -24.91 20.14 3.99
C GLY A 203 -26.25 19.41 4.05
N LYS A 204 -26.89 19.13 2.92
CA LYS A 204 -28.10 18.33 2.84
C LYS A 204 -27.75 16.90 2.45
N GLU A 205 -27.86 16.00 3.41
CA GLU A 205 -27.68 14.55 3.22
C GLU A 205 -29.00 13.92 2.74
N ARG A 206 -28.90 13.02 1.77
CA ARG A 206 -29.99 12.19 1.28
C ARG A 206 -29.57 10.74 1.08
N PRO A 207 -30.47 9.77 1.21
CA PRO A 207 -30.19 8.41 0.77
C PRO A 207 -29.84 8.38 -0.72
N ALA A 208 -28.86 7.56 -1.10
CA ALA A 208 -28.63 7.22 -2.48
C ALA A 208 -29.71 6.27 -2.97
N SER A 209 -30.21 6.46 -4.18
CA SER A 209 -31.14 5.52 -4.80
C SER A 209 -30.42 4.21 -5.19
N GLN A 210 -31.15 3.14 -5.40
CA GLN A 210 -30.55 1.86 -5.79
C GLN A 210 -29.86 1.90 -7.16
N GLU A 211 -30.21 2.87 -7.99
CA GLU A 211 -29.58 3.10 -9.28
C GLU A 211 -28.26 3.86 -9.17
N GLU A 212 -28.04 4.57 -8.05
CA GLU A 212 -26.85 5.36 -7.84
C GLU A 212 -25.68 4.61 -7.19
N TYR A 213 -25.87 3.35 -6.76
CA TYR A 213 -24.76 2.55 -6.22
C TYR A 213 -24.91 1.06 -6.50
N THR A 214 -23.80 0.37 -6.46
CA THR A 214 -23.73 -1.09 -6.51
C THR A 214 -22.86 -1.59 -5.35
N LEU A 215 -23.36 -2.56 -4.60
CA LEU A 215 -22.62 -3.27 -3.56
C LEU A 215 -22.07 -4.57 -4.15
N ALA A 216 -20.76 -4.78 -4.05
CA ALA A 216 -20.12 -6.02 -4.51
C ALA A 216 -20.60 -7.23 -3.67
N ALA A 217 -20.53 -8.42 -4.26
CA ALA A 217 -20.93 -9.66 -3.60
C ALA A 217 -20.17 -9.88 -2.27
N PRO A 218 -20.79 -10.55 -1.28
CA PRO A 218 -20.22 -10.72 0.06
C PRO A 218 -18.85 -11.40 0.09
N GLU A 219 -18.61 -12.33 -0.82
CA GLU A 219 -17.40 -13.12 -0.96
C GLU A 219 -16.33 -12.48 -1.86
N PHE A 220 -16.63 -11.33 -2.48
CA PHE A 220 -15.71 -10.70 -3.41
C PHE A 220 -14.48 -10.14 -2.67
N PRO A 221 -13.26 -10.60 -3.00
CA PRO A 221 -12.05 -10.02 -2.43
C PRO A 221 -11.99 -8.51 -2.72
N HIS A 222 -11.53 -7.71 -1.76
CA HIS A 222 -11.51 -6.24 -1.88
C HIS A 222 -12.90 -5.64 -2.10
N ARG A 223 -13.91 -6.16 -1.38
CA ARG A 223 -15.31 -5.75 -1.50
C ARG A 223 -15.46 -4.24 -1.34
N THR A 224 -16.20 -3.63 -2.26
CA THR A 224 -16.50 -2.20 -2.26
C THR A 224 -17.97 -1.94 -2.52
N ILE A 225 -18.44 -0.76 -2.11
CA ILE A 225 -19.61 -0.12 -2.67
C ILE A 225 -19.15 0.90 -3.70
N CYS A 226 -19.78 0.89 -4.88
CA CYS A 226 -19.48 1.80 -5.98
C CYS A 226 -20.67 2.73 -6.20
N PHE A 227 -20.48 4.02 -5.93
CA PHE A 227 -21.41 5.05 -6.39
C PHE A 227 -21.15 5.32 -7.87
N HIS A 228 -22.21 5.46 -8.65
CA HIS A 228 -22.18 5.89 -10.05
C HIS A 228 -23.27 6.93 -10.27
N THR A 229 -22.89 8.17 -10.36
CA THR A 229 -23.80 9.32 -10.38
C THR A 229 -23.18 10.53 -11.07
N ILE A 230 -23.99 11.55 -11.29
CA ILE A 230 -23.50 12.85 -11.72
C ILE A 230 -22.95 13.59 -10.49
N HIS A 231 -21.72 14.08 -10.60
CA HIS A 231 -21.06 14.85 -9.54
C HIS A 231 -21.43 16.31 -9.60
N HIS A 232 -21.72 16.88 -8.44
CA HIS A 232 -21.85 18.31 -8.25
C HIS A 232 -20.75 18.81 -7.31
N VAL A 233 -20.19 20.00 -7.58
CA VAL A 233 -19.11 20.58 -6.77
C VAL A 233 -19.53 20.65 -5.29
N GLY A 234 -18.65 20.12 -4.40
CA GLY A 234 -18.91 20.00 -2.97
C GLY A 234 -19.73 18.79 -2.55
N GLN A 235 -20.07 17.90 -3.50
CA GLN A 235 -20.79 16.67 -3.20
C GLN A 235 -19.89 15.63 -2.54
N THR A 236 -20.38 15.00 -1.47
CA THR A 236 -19.67 13.93 -0.75
C THR A 236 -20.48 12.65 -0.74
N TYR A 237 -19.80 11.53 -0.55
CA TYR A 237 -20.36 10.18 -0.62
C TYR A 237 -20.04 9.43 0.65
N SER A 238 -21.04 8.85 1.29
CA SER A 238 -20.85 8.14 2.56
C SER A 238 -21.50 6.78 2.58
N VAL A 239 -20.84 5.84 3.24
CA VAL A 239 -21.39 4.54 3.60
C VAL A 239 -21.22 4.31 5.08
N GLU A 240 -22.25 3.77 5.74
CA GLU A 240 -22.22 3.44 7.16
C GLU A 240 -22.61 1.97 7.34
N PHE A 241 -21.84 1.25 8.14
CA PHE A 241 -22.03 -0.17 8.35
C PHE A 241 -21.50 -0.65 9.71
N THR A 242 -21.99 -1.81 10.14
CA THR A 242 -21.45 -2.56 11.28
C THR A 242 -21.03 -3.95 10.84
N TYR A 243 -20.07 -4.52 11.55
CA TYR A 243 -19.64 -5.91 11.38
C TYR A 243 -18.94 -6.44 12.64
N GLU A 244 -18.77 -7.74 12.68
CA GLU A 244 -17.98 -8.41 13.72
C GLU A 244 -16.76 -9.09 13.10
N ASN A 245 -15.64 -8.98 13.77
CA ASN A 245 -14.41 -9.68 13.44
C ASN A 245 -14.16 -10.75 14.49
N HIS A 246 -14.30 -12.02 14.11
CA HIS A 246 -14.10 -13.20 14.97
C HIS A 246 -12.73 -13.81 14.68
N MET A 247 -11.70 -13.28 15.35
CA MET A 247 -10.32 -13.70 15.17
C MET A 247 -10.04 -14.98 15.93
N THR A 248 -9.43 -15.96 15.27
CA THR A 248 -8.98 -17.22 15.87
C THR A 248 -7.44 -17.24 15.89
N TYR A 249 -6.87 -17.62 17.02
CA TYR A 249 -5.43 -17.85 17.11
C TYR A 249 -5.08 -19.16 16.41
N VAL A 250 -4.19 -19.09 15.44
CA VAL A 250 -3.68 -20.25 14.69
C VAL A 250 -2.18 -20.36 14.94
N ASN A 251 -1.74 -21.54 15.34
CA ASN A 251 -0.32 -21.87 15.51
C ASN A 251 0.03 -23.07 14.61
N PRO A 252 0.27 -22.81 13.31
CA PRO A 252 0.49 -23.88 12.35
C PRO A 252 1.81 -24.60 12.64
N LYS A 253 1.78 -25.93 12.51
CA LYS A 253 2.93 -26.80 12.75
C LYS A 253 3.37 -27.45 11.44
N LYS A 254 4.68 -27.48 11.20
CA LYS A 254 5.25 -28.04 9.97
C LYS A 254 4.96 -29.52 9.79
N GLU A 255 4.82 -30.26 10.90
CA GLU A 255 4.55 -31.70 10.92
C GLU A 255 3.12 -32.04 10.47
N GLU A 256 2.21 -31.07 10.54
CA GLU A 256 0.81 -31.23 10.15
C GLU A 256 0.54 -30.84 8.69
N VAL A 257 1.55 -30.29 8.01
CA VAL A 257 1.41 -29.84 6.60
C VAL A 257 1.27 -31.05 5.68
N LEU A 258 0.25 -31.00 4.80
CA LEU A 258 0.00 -32.07 3.85
C LEU A 258 0.95 -32.02 2.66
N ASP A 259 1.32 -33.17 2.10
CA ASP A 259 2.15 -33.25 0.89
C ASP A 259 1.44 -32.67 -0.36
N GLY A 260 0.12 -32.87 -0.46
CA GLY A 260 -0.69 -32.33 -1.54
C GLY A 260 -1.11 -30.90 -1.28
N GLN A 261 -0.53 -29.95 -2.01
CA GLN A 261 -0.90 -28.53 -1.95
C GLN A 261 -1.64 -28.13 -3.22
N PRO A 262 -2.63 -27.20 -3.15
CA PRO A 262 -3.35 -26.75 -4.34
C PRO A 262 -2.48 -25.91 -5.25
N ALA A 263 -2.72 -26.04 -6.56
CA ALA A 263 -2.08 -25.23 -7.61
C ALA A 263 -2.99 -24.04 -7.97
N MET A 264 -3.00 -23.02 -7.13
CA MET A 264 -3.75 -21.78 -7.36
C MET A 264 -2.91 -20.60 -6.90
N TYR A 265 -3.11 -19.41 -7.45
CA TYR A 265 -2.38 -18.19 -7.08
C TYR A 265 -0.85 -18.37 -7.08
N LEU A 266 -0.34 -19.04 -8.12
CA LEU A 266 1.09 -19.31 -8.33
C LEU A 266 1.66 -18.57 -9.53
N GLU A 267 0.81 -17.98 -10.37
CA GLU A 267 1.19 -17.32 -11.61
C GLU A 267 1.61 -15.87 -11.37
N GLU A 268 2.29 -15.29 -12.36
CA GLU A 268 2.50 -13.85 -12.45
C GLU A 268 1.18 -13.10 -12.57
N GLN A 269 1.14 -11.89 -12.05
CA GLN A 269 0.00 -10.99 -12.16
C GLN A 269 0.50 -9.56 -12.40
N LEU A 270 0.48 -9.16 -13.66
CA LEU A 270 0.93 -7.83 -14.08
C LEU A 270 0.09 -6.72 -13.43
N PRO A 271 0.68 -5.55 -13.17
CA PRO A 271 2.06 -5.16 -13.53
C PRO A 271 3.13 -5.58 -12.52
N HIS A 272 2.78 -5.86 -11.25
CA HIS A 272 3.74 -5.91 -10.16
C HIS A 272 4.19 -7.32 -9.79
N ILE A 273 3.32 -8.32 -9.83
CA ILE A 273 3.71 -9.70 -9.50
C ILE A 273 4.38 -10.31 -10.73
N ARG A 274 5.67 -10.06 -10.85
CA ARG A 274 6.54 -10.55 -11.95
C ARG A 274 7.70 -11.34 -11.38
N PHE A 275 8.02 -12.44 -12.05
CA PHE A 275 9.12 -13.32 -11.66
C PHE A 275 10.40 -12.92 -12.38
N THR A 276 10.92 -11.75 -12.02
CA THR A 276 12.17 -11.25 -12.59
C THR A 276 13.34 -12.16 -12.25
N PRO A 277 14.41 -12.19 -13.05
CA PRO A 277 15.62 -12.98 -12.73
C PRO A 277 16.17 -12.64 -11.34
N TYR A 278 16.14 -11.36 -10.95
CA TYR A 278 16.58 -10.90 -9.64
C TYR A 278 15.73 -11.50 -8.50
N LEU A 279 14.40 -11.41 -8.59
CA LEU A 279 13.50 -11.96 -7.57
C LEU A 279 13.57 -13.49 -7.50
N ARG A 280 13.77 -14.17 -8.62
CA ARG A 280 14.04 -15.63 -8.62
C ARG A 280 15.31 -15.96 -7.84
N SER A 281 16.38 -15.23 -8.10
CA SER A 281 17.66 -15.41 -7.40
C SER A 281 17.55 -15.15 -5.89
N VAL A 282 16.90 -14.03 -5.50
CA VAL A 282 16.68 -13.71 -4.09
C VAL A 282 15.82 -14.77 -3.39
N THR A 283 14.78 -15.24 -4.06
CA THR A 283 13.89 -16.27 -3.50
C THR A 283 14.63 -17.60 -3.31
N GLU A 284 15.42 -17.99 -4.29
CA GLU A 284 16.25 -19.21 -4.20
C GLU A 284 17.27 -19.12 -3.05
N GLU A 285 17.92 -17.99 -2.88
CA GLU A 285 18.84 -17.74 -1.78
C GLU A 285 18.15 -17.83 -0.41
N VAL A 286 16.96 -17.26 -0.28
CA VAL A 286 16.20 -17.24 0.98
C VAL A 286 15.62 -18.60 1.34
N VAL A 287 15.00 -19.26 0.36
CA VAL A 287 14.27 -20.54 0.57
C VAL A 287 15.20 -21.74 0.55
N GLY A 288 16.22 -21.73 -0.34
CA GLY A 288 17.15 -22.84 -0.51
C GLY A 288 16.42 -24.13 -0.92
N GLU A 289 16.84 -25.24 -0.35
CA GLU A 289 16.32 -26.58 -0.62
C GLU A 289 15.04 -26.94 0.17
N GLU A 290 14.46 -25.98 0.91
CA GLU A 290 13.27 -26.22 1.72
C GLU A 290 12.09 -26.70 0.85
N LYS A 291 11.40 -27.76 1.30
CA LYS A 291 10.25 -28.34 0.59
C LYS A 291 8.92 -28.01 1.29
N ASN A 292 8.93 -27.82 2.60
CA ASN A 292 7.71 -27.56 3.36
C ASN A 292 7.18 -26.14 3.06
N PRO A 293 5.96 -26.00 2.53
CA PRO A 293 5.42 -24.69 2.13
C PRO A 293 5.25 -23.71 3.31
N LEU A 294 4.94 -24.21 4.49
CA LEU A 294 4.85 -23.36 5.69
C LEU A 294 6.21 -22.76 6.05
N ILE A 295 7.27 -23.58 6.00
CA ILE A 295 8.64 -23.13 6.31
C ILE A 295 9.16 -22.19 5.21
N LYS A 296 8.85 -22.46 3.94
CA LYS A 296 9.15 -21.52 2.84
C LYS A 296 8.55 -20.14 3.09
N ALA A 297 7.25 -20.08 3.40
CA ALA A 297 6.56 -18.84 3.69
C ALA A 297 7.16 -18.14 4.91
N LYS A 298 7.50 -18.88 5.97
CA LYS A 298 8.15 -18.34 7.15
C LYS A 298 9.53 -17.74 6.85
N LYS A 299 10.36 -18.43 6.08
CA LYS A 299 11.68 -17.92 5.67
C LYS A 299 11.55 -16.61 4.89
N ILE A 300 10.60 -16.53 3.96
CA ILE A 300 10.31 -15.32 3.18
C ILE A 300 9.83 -14.20 4.10
N TYR A 301 8.90 -14.48 5.01
CA TYR A 301 8.40 -13.52 5.98
C TYR A 301 9.52 -12.98 6.89
N ASP A 302 10.33 -13.87 7.46
CA ASP A 302 11.45 -13.50 8.34
C ASP A 302 12.49 -12.65 7.59
N TYR A 303 12.75 -12.97 6.32
CA TYR A 303 13.65 -12.20 5.48
C TYR A 303 13.14 -10.77 5.26
N ILE A 304 11.88 -10.60 4.89
CA ILE A 304 11.28 -9.29 4.66
C ILE A 304 11.22 -8.47 5.96
N THR A 305 10.72 -9.06 7.03
CA THR A 305 10.54 -8.37 8.33
C THR A 305 11.85 -7.95 8.97
N SER A 306 12.93 -8.67 8.74
CA SER A 306 14.26 -8.35 9.28
C SER A 306 15.07 -7.37 8.42
N HIS A 307 14.76 -7.24 7.13
CA HIS A 307 15.53 -6.42 6.18
C HIS A 307 14.81 -5.14 5.75
N VAL A 308 13.49 -5.16 5.58
CA VAL A 308 12.76 -4.04 5.01
C VAL A 308 12.32 -3.06 6.10
N MET A 309 12.72 -1.78 5.94
CA MET A 309 12.22 -0.69 6.77
C MET A 309 10.90 -0.17 6.23
N TYR A 310 9.94 0.09 7.12
CA TYR A 310 8.72 0.77 6.69
C TYR A 310 9.04 2.15 6.12
N SER A 311 8.43 2.50 5.00
CA SER A 311 8.55 3.82 4.41
C SER A 311 7.27 4.17 3.67
N PHE A 312 6.77 5.38 3.88
CA PHE A 312 5.79 5.94 2.96
C PHE A 312 6.39 6.04 1.56
N VAL A 313 5.58 5.79 0.56
CA VAL A 313 6.00 5.71 -0.83
C VAL A 313 5.11 6.57 -1.71
N ARG A 314 5.58 6.91 -2.90
CA ARG A 314 4.75 7.60 -3.89
C ARG A 314 3.66 6.67 -4.43
N SER A 315 2.70 7.23 -5.18
CA SER A 315 1.58 6.46 -5.75
C SER A 315 2.08 5.19 -6.46
N TYR A 316 1.44 4.05 -6.19
CA TYR A 316 1.82 2.73 -6.69
C TYR A 316 1.96 2.66 -8.21
N ILE A 317 1.08 3.37 -8.93
CA ILE A 317 1.13 3.44 -10.39
C ILE A 317 2.39 4.08 -10.95
N THR A 318 3.15 4.79 -10.11
CA THR A 318 4.37 5.51 -10.52
C THR A 318 5.63 4.66 -10.40
N ILE A 319 5.52 3.43 -9.90
CA ILE A 319 6.64 2.49 -9.75
C ILE A 319 6.38 1.28 -10.65
N PRO A 320 7.21 1.06 -11.68
CA PRO A 320 6.98 0.00 -12.66
C PRO A 320 7.02 -1.42 -12.09
N GLN A 321 7.88 -1.65 -11.09
CA GLN A 321 8.10 -2.97 -10.50
C GLN A 321 8.28 -2.84 -8.98
N ILE A 322 7.18 -2.93 -8.25
CA ILE A 322 7.19 -2.72 -6.80
C ILE A 322 7.99 -3.78 -6.04
N PRO A 323 7.85 -5.10 -6.29
CA PRO A 323 8.65 -6.10 -5.58
C PRO A 323 10.16 -5.93 -5.77
N ASP A 324 10.64 -5.63 -6.98
CA ASP A 324 12.05 -5.36 -7.23
C ASP A 324 12.51 -4.09 -6.52
N TYR A 325 11.68 -3.05 -6.51
CA TYR A 325 11.95 -1.82 -5.77
C TYR A 325 12.19 -2.12 -4.27
N VAL A 326 11.30 -2.87 -3.64
CA VAL A 326 11.43 -3.22 -2.22
C VAL A 326 12.70 -4.05 -1.98
N ALA A 327 12.95 -5.03 -2.84
CA ALA A 327 14.10 -5.94 -2.69
C ALA A 327 15.45 -5.30 -3.06
N THR A 328 15.48 -4.09 -3.62
CA THR A 328 16.71 -3.34 -3.92
C THR A 328 16.90 -2.13 -3.01
N CYS A 329 15.81 -1.49 -2.58
CA CYS A 329 15.84 -0.29 -1.74
C CYS A 329 15.64 -0.58 -0.24
N TRP A 330 15.20 -1.80 0.12
CA TRP A 330 14.96 -2.25 1.50
C TRP A 330 13.99 -1.37 2.28
N LYS A 331 13.05 -0.77 1.57
CA LYS A 331 12.00 0.05 2.15
C LYS A 331 10.68 -0.10 1.37
N GLY A 332 9.58 0.13 2.06
CA GLY A 332 8.25 0.14 1.48
C GLY A 332 7.16 0.22 2.54
N ASP A 333 5.97 0.62 2.12
CA ASP A 333 4.79 0.60 2.97
C ASP A 333 4.20 -0.82 3.10
N CYS A 334 3.04 -0.93 3.74
CA CYS A 334 2.38 -2.22 3.94
C CYS A 334 2.13 -2.98 2.65
N GLY A 335 1.61 -2.30 1.63
CA GLY A 335 1.30 -2.92 0.34
C GLY A 335 2.53 -3.29 -0.47
N PHE A 336 3.58 -2.47 -0.43
CA PHE A 336 4.85 -2.78 -1.07
C PHE A 336 5.48 -4.06 -0.49
N GLN A 337 5.48 -4.17 0.82
CA GLN A 337 6.01 -5.35 1.51
C GLN A 337 5.15 -6.60 1.24
N ALA A 338 3.81 -6.44 1.20
CA ALA A 338 2.90 -7.52 0.84
C ALA A 338 3.14 -8.03 -0.59
N LEU A 339 3.36 -7.14 -1.56
CA LEU A 339 3.65 -7.52 -2.95
C LEU A 339 4.97 -8.28 -3.08
N LEU A 340 6.00 -7.90 -2.34
CA LEU A 340 7.25 -8.67 -2.31
C LEU A 340 7.02 -10.07 -1.73
N PHE A 341 6.33 -10.18 -0.59
CA PHE A 341 6.00 -11.47 0.02
C PHE A 341 5.22 -12.37 -0.93
N ILE A 342 4.17 -11.86 -1.57
CA ILE A 342 3.35 -12.60 -2.53
C ILE A 342 4.18 -13.10 -3.70
N THR A 343 5.01 -12.24 -4.27
CA THR A 343 5.82 -12.60 -5.43
C THR A 343 6.84 -13.68 -5.10
N MET A 344 7.56 -13.54 -3.98
CA MET A 344 8.52 -14.55 -3.54
C MET A 344 7.84 -15.88 -3.18
N CYS A 345 6.67 -15.84 -2.52
CA CYS A 345 5.88 -17.05 -2.23
C CYS A 345 5.48 -17.78 -3.51
N ARG A 346 4.95 -17.07 -4.51
CA ARG A 346 4.55 -17.66 -5.79
C ARG A 346 5.75 -18.28 -6.54
N ILE A 347 6.89 -17.60 -6.55
CA ILE A 347 8.15 -18.16 -7.10
C ILE A 347 8.53 -19.46 -6.38
N ALA A 348 8.39 -19.51 -5.06
CA ALA A 348 8.70 -20.68 -4.24
C ALA A 348 7.64 -21.79 -4.31
N GLY A 349 6.55 -21.59 -5.05
CA GLY A 349 5.46 -22.57 -5.19
C GLY A 349 4.47 -22.56 -4.03
N VAL A 350 4.41 -21.49 -3.24
CA VAL A 350 3.43 -21.28 -2.18
C VAL A 350 2.33 -20.33 -2.67
N PRO A 351 1.05 -20.79 -2.71
CA PRO A 351 -0.04 -19.93 -3.12
C PRO A 351 -0.13 -18.69 -2.24
N ALA A 352 -0.18 -17.52 -2.84
CA ALA A 352 -0.26 -16.27 -2.11
C ALA A 352 -1.08 -15.22 -2.86
N ARG A 353 -1.80 -14.37 -2.11
CA ARG A 353 -2.66 -13.34 -2.68
C ARG A 353 -2.67 -12.08 -1.83
N TRP A 354 -3.05 -10.99 -2.45
CA TRP A 354 -3.22 -9.68 -1.83
C TRP A 354 -4.52 -9.60 -1.04
N GLN A 355 -4.47 -8.89 0.08
CA GLN A 355 -5.65 -8.43 0.80
C GLN A 355 -5.47 -6.97 1.19
N SER A 356 -6.45 -6.14 0.85
CA SER A 356 -6.60 -4.79 1.38
C SER A 356 -7.81 -4.72 2.31
N GLY A 357 -7.78 -3.77 3.23
CA GLY A 357 -8.85 -3.59 4.19
C GLY A 357 -8.64 -2.39 5.10
N LEU A 358 -9.26 -2.46 6.27
CA LEU A 358 -9.20 -1.41 7.27
C LEU A 358 -8.37 -1.87 8.48
N TYR A 359 -7.41 -1.04 8.88
CA TYR A 359 -6.80 -1.10 10.19
C TYR A 359 -7.64 -0.26 11.15
N THR A 360 -8.24 -0.89 12.14
CA THR A 360 -9.24 -0.26 13.00
C THR A 360 -8.82 -0.37 14.46
N THR A 361 -8.74 0.78 15.13
CA THR A 361 -8.56 0.91 16.58
C THR A 361 -9.75 1.67 17.16
N PRO A 362 -9.95 1.70 18.48
CA PRO A 362 -11.07 2.43 19.09
C PRO A 362 -11.14 3.91 18.71
N ASP A 363 -10.02 4.53 18.39
CA ASP A 363 -9.85 5.97 18.16
C ASP A 363 -9.42 6.32 16.73
N SER A 364 -9.15 5.33 15.88
CA SER A 364 -8.77 5.61 14.48
C SER A 364 -9.08 4.48 13.53
N VAL A 365 -9.34 4.84 12.26
CA VAL A 365 -9.50 3.92 11.14
C VAL A 365 -8.58 4.38 10.00
N GLY A 366 -7.86 3.43 9.41
CA GLY A 366 -7.01 3.68 8.25
C GLY A 366 -7.05 2.54 7.26
N SER A 367 -6.62 2.81 6.04
CA SER A 367 -6.39 1.75 5.06
C SER A 367 -5.15 0.93 5.43
N HIS A 368 -5.19 -0.35 5.14
CA HIS A 368 -4.08 -1.27 5.37
C HIS A 368 -4.08 -2.40 4.37
N ASP A 369 -2.89 -2.88 4.04
CA ASP A 369 -2.67 -3.97 3.11
C ASP A 369 -1.79 -5.05 3.75
N TRP A 370 -2.10 -6.31 3.44
CA TRP A 370 -1.34 -7.48 3.88
C TRP A 370 -1.43 -8.59 2.85
N ALA A 371 -0.74 -9.69 3.09
CA ALA A 371 -0.79 -10.86 2.26
C ALA A 371 -1.55 -12.00 2.95
N GLN A 372 -2.04 -12.91 2.12
CA GLN A 372 -2.48 -14.23 2.51
C GLN A 372 -1.67 -15.26 1.75
N PHE A 373 -1.36 -16.37 2.42
CA PHE A 373 -0.74 -17.54 1.81
C PHE A 373 -1.49 -18.80 2.20
N TYR A 374 -1.48 -19.80 1.34
CA TYR A 374 -2.26 -21.03 1.55
C TYR A 374 -1.34 -22.20 1.89
N VAL A 375 -1.67 -22.89 2.97
CA VAL A 375 -1.01 -24.14 3.36
C VAL A 375 -2.06 -25.14 3.86
N ALA A 376 -2.26 -26.23 3.15
CA ALA A 376 -3.13 -27.32 3.64
C ALA A 376 -2.47 -28.05 4.83
N PRO A 377 -3.24 -28.40 5.88
CA PRO A 377 -4.70 -28.35 6.00
C PRO A 377 -5.26 -27.03 6.53
N TYR A 378 -4.43 -26.04 6.86
CA TYR A 378 -4.84 -24.80 7.52
C TYR A 378 -5.67 -23.86 6.64
N GLY A 379 -5.51 -23.93 5.31
CA GLY A 379 -6.15 -22.99 4.39
C GLY A 379 -5.39 -21.68 4.27
N TRP A 380 -6.11 -20.57 4.06
CA TRP A 380 -5.54 -19.23 3.97
C TRP A 380 -5.08 -18.72 5.34
N LEU A 381 -3.80 -18.42 5.45
CA LEU A 381 -3.17 -17.80 6.61
C LEU A 381 -2.79 -16.36 6.27
N PHE A 382 -2.72 -15.50 7.28
CA PHE A 382 -2.32 -14.10 7.12
C PHE A 382 -0.83 -13.91 7.27
N ALA A 383 -0.27 -12.99 6.47
CA ALA A 383 1.10 -12.52 6.61
C ALA A 383 1.13 -10.99 6.50
N ASP A 384 1.37 -10.33 7.62
CA ASP A 384 1.50 -8.88 7.70
C ASP A 384 2.97 -8.49 7.93
N CYS A 385 3.71 -8.28 6.83
CA CYS A 385 5.14 -8.01 6.89
C CYS A 385 5.46 -6.66 7.53
N SER A 386 4.62 -5.65 7.35
CA SER A 386 4.90 -4.32 7.91
C SER A 386 4.74 -4.28 9.43
N PHE A 387 3.71 -4.90 9.99
CA PHE A 387 3.58 -5.11 11.43
C PHE A 387 4.65 -6.07 11.96
N GLY A 388 4.95 -7.12 11.20
CA GLY A 388 6.02 -8.06 11.54
C GLY A 388 7.39 -7.38 11.65
N GLY A 389 7.72 -6.49 10.73
CA GLY A 389 8.95 -5.70 10.79
C GLY A 389 9.00 -4.76 11.98
N SER A 390 7.87 -4.15 12.34
CA SER A 390 7.77 -3.33 13.56
C SER A 390 7.97 -4.17 14.82
N ALA A 391 7.38 -5.37 14.89
CA ALA A 391 7.56 -6.30 16.01
C ALA A 391 9.01 -6.79 16.09
N TYR A 392 9.63 -7.14 14.96
CA TYR A 392 11.03 -7.57 14.90
C TYR A 392 11.98 -6.52 15.50
N ARG A 393 11.79 -5.24 15.14
CA ARG A 393 12.62 -4.14 15.68
C ARG A 393 12.33 -3.79 17.14
N ALA A 394 11.16 -4.13 17.64
CA ALA A 394 10.80 -3.92 19.03
C ALA A 394 11.27 -5.04 19.97
N GLY A 395 11.79 -6.17 19.45
CA GLY A 395 12.22 -7.36 20.20
C GLY A 395 11.04 -8.26 20.52
#